data_4790d3799d189a5c8151900bc1d75583
#
_entry.id   4790d3799d189a5c8151900bc1d75583
#
_cell.length_a   1.000
_cell.length_b   1.000
_cell.length_c   1.000
_cell.angle_alpha   90.00
_cell.angle_beta   90.00
_cell.angle_gamma   90.00
#
_symmetry.space_group_name_H-M   'P 1'
#
loop_
_entity.id
_entity.type
_entity.pdbx_description
1 polymer ?
#
loop_
_entity_poly.entity_id
_entity_poly.type
_entity_poly.pdbx_seq_one_letter_code
_entity_poly.pdbx_strand_id
1 'polypeptide(L)'
;MTEGAILLLAPDRSYRTAAYVHAATSLDIPLVVAAWGAADLSLPGQGIRIDSSSDESALKTIREVASKRRFIAALPTDDSTVALCQKAAEMLDLPANAPEAVEASTNKLIFRELCRDAGVATPSFQRVQINDTSK
;
A
#
# COMPACT_ATOMS: atom_id res chain seq x y z
N MET A 1 -23.59 0.05 -11.20
CA MET A 1 -22.47 -0.83 -11.53
C MET A 1 -21.19 -0.02 -11.37
N THR A 2 -20.31 -0.44 -10.53
CA THR A 2 -19.00 0.21 -10.35
C THR A 2 -18.14 -0.06 -11.59
N GLU A 3 -18.06 0.89 -12.50
CA GLU A 3 -17.29 0.76 -13.75
C GLU A 3 -15.75 0.81 -13.55
N GLY A 4 -15.23 0.53 -12.36
CA GLY A 4 -13.82 0.58 -12.05
C GLY A 4 -13.38 -0.48 -11.06
N ALA A 5 -12.09 -0.81 -11.07
CA ALA A 5 -11.49 -1.79 -10.18
C ALA A 5 -10.77 -1.12 -9.00
N ILE A 6 -10.62 -1.84 -7.91
CA ILE A 6 -9.69 -1.49 -6.83
C ILE A 6 -8.31 -2.06 -7.16
N LEU A 7 -7.27 -1.24 -7.03
CA LEU A 7 -5.88 -1.68 -7.06
C LEU A 7 -5.46 -2.05 -5.64
N LEU A 8 -5.13 -3.32 -5.41
CA LEU A 8 -4.63 -3.81 -4.11
C LEU A 8 -3.12 -4.04 -4.20
N LEU A 9 -2.33 -3.32 -3.40
CA LEU A 9 -0.90 -3.55 -3.32
C LEU A 9 -0.58 -4.52 -2.18
N ALA A 10 0.12 -5.59 -2.52
CA ALA A 10 0.46 -6.65 -1.57
C ALA A 10 1.94 -7.03 -1.67
N PRO A 11 2.65 -7.21 -0.53
CA PRO A 11 3.97 -7.81 -0.55
C PRO A 11 3.88 -9.30 -0.85
N ASP A 12 5.03 -9.90 -1.13
CA ASP A 12 5.12 -11.35 -1.23
C ASP A 12 4.60 -12.02 0.05
N ARG A 13 3.74 -13.03 -0.12
CA ARG A 13 3.19 -13.85 0.97
C ARG A 13 2.39 -13.11 2.06
N SER A 14 1.75 -11.99 1.72
CA SER A 14 0.83 -11.38 2.67
C SER A 14 -0.38 -12.30 2.92
N TYR A 15 -0.55 -12.73 4.17
CA TYR A 15 -1.73 -13.51 4.58
C TYR A 15 -3.05 -12.73 4.46
N ARG A 16 -2.97 -11.41 4.39
CA ARG A 16 -4.14 -10.53 4.29
C ARG A 16 -4.73 -10.49 2.89
N THR A 17 -3.94 -10.74 1.86
CA THR A 17 -4.39 -10.66 0.46
C THR A 17 -5.61 -11.52 0.20
N ALA A 18 -5.64 -12.75 0.72
CA ALA A 18 -6.79 -13.64 0.57
C ALA A 18 -8.09 -13.07 1.16
N ALA A 19 -8.02 -12.39 2.30
CA ALA A 19 -9.18 -11.76 2.93
C ALA A 19 -9.75 -10.61 2.07
N TYR A 20 -8.87 -9.78 1.49
CA TYR A 20 -9.30 -8.72 0.56
C TYR A 20 -9.94 -9.29 -0.71
N VAL A 21 -9.35 -10.33 -1.29
CA VAL A 21 -9.90 -11.00 -2.48
C VAL A 21 -11.28 -11.59 -2.19
N HIS A 22 -11.43 -12.27 -1.05
CA HIS A 22 -12.71 -12.83 -0.64
C HIS A 22 -13.77 -11.72 -0.41
N ALA A 23 -13.41 -10.65 0.25
CA ALA A 23 -14.30 -9.51 0.47
C ALA A 23 -14.73 -8.85 -0.85
N ALA A 24 -13.79 -8.60 -1.76
CA ALA A 24 -14.10 -8.04 -3.07
C ALA A 24 -15.03 -8.94 -3.88
N THR A 25 -14.79 -10.26 -3.88
CA THR A 25 -15.65 -11.24 -4.53
C THR A 25 -17.06 -11.24 -3.93
N SER A 26 -17.17 -11.19 -2.59
CA SER A 26 -18.47 -11.20 -1.90
C SER A 26 -19.28 -9.92 -2.14
N LEU A 27 -18.62 -8.81 -2.45
CA LEU A 27 -19.22 -7.51 -2.72
C LEU A 27 -19.38 -7.23 -4.23
N ASP A 28 -19.00 -8.17 -5.09
CA ASP A 28 -18.96 -8.00 -6.55
C ASP A 28 -18.17 -6.77 -6.99
N ILE A 29 -17.03 -6.54 -6.33
CA ILE A 29 -16.12 -5.43 -6.61
C ILE A 29 -14.94 -5.95 -7.43
N PRO A 30 -14.68 -5.43 -8.64
CA PRO A 30 -13.51 -5.78 -9.42
C PRO A 30 -12.21 -5.42 -8.67
N LEU A 31 -11.30 -6.39 -8.52
CA LEU A 31 -10.04 -6.23 -7.80
C LEU A 31 -8.86 -6.61 -8.70
N VAL A 32 -7.80 -5.81 -8.66
CA VAL A 32 -6.52 -6.14 -9.28
C VAL A 32 -5.46 -6.15 -8.20
N VAL A 33 -4.80 -7.29 -8.01
CA VAL A 33 -3.72 -7.44 -7.03
C VAL A 33 -2.38 -7.16 -7.69
N ALA A 34 -1.71 -6.10 -7.26
CA ALA A 34 -0.33 -5.80 -7.62
C ALA A 34 0.60 -6.33 -6.53
N ALA A 35 1.35 -7.37 -6.82
CA ALA A 35 2.24 -8.00 -5.85
C ALA A 35 3.67 -8.10 -6.36
N TRP A 36 4.64 -8.02 -5.43
CA TRP A 36 6.04 -8.32 -5.71
C TRP A 36 6.44 -9.67 -5.13
N GLY A 37 7.51 -10.25 -5.71
CA GLY A 37 8.01 -11.55 -5.32
C GLY A 37 7.50 -12.71 -6.17
N ALA A 38 7.68 -13.91 -5.65
CA ALA A 38 7.30 -15.17 -6.31
C ALA A 38 5.84 -15.55 -6.05
N ALA A 39 5.03 -14.63 -5.56
CA ALA A 39 3.64 -14.91 -5.25
C ALA A 39 2.97 -15.56 -6.47
N ASP A 40 2.51 -16.77 -6.26
CA ASP A 40 1.67 -17.48 -7.22
C ASP A 40 0.33 -16.74 -7.24
N LEU A 41 0.23 -15.75 -8.13
CA LEU A 41 -1.00 -15.01 -8.36
C LEU A 41 -1.96 -15.92 -9.13
N SER A 42 -2.33 -17.03 -8.50
CA SER A 42 -3.29 -18.01 -9.01
C SER A 42 -4.72 -17.46 -9.11
N LEU A 43 -4.85 -16.14 -9.16
CA LEU A 43 -6.09 -15.44 -9.45
C LEU A 43 -6.18 -15.22 -10.97
N PRO A 44 -6.95 -16.03 -11.71
CA PRO A 44 -7.05 -15.91 -13.15
C PRO A 44 -7.45 -14.48 -13.55
N GLY A 45 -6.53 -13.79 -14.26
CA GLY A 45 -6.81 -12.49 -14.88
C GLY A 45 -6.83 -11.26 -13.96
N GLN A 46 -6.51 -11.38 -12.67
CA GLN A 46 -6.63 -10.28 -11.71
C GLN A 46 -5.32 -9.92 -10.98
N GLY A 47 -4.21 -10.55 -11.32
CA GLY A 47 -2.91 -10.28 -10.71
C GLY A 47 -1.93 -9.61 -11.66
N ILE A 48 -1.15 -8.67 -11.15
CA ILE A 48 0.01 -8.10 -11.83
C ILE A 48 1.24 -8.26 -10.96
N ARG A 49 2.33 -8.67 -11.56
CA ARG A 49 3.62 -8.70 -10.87
C ARG A 49 4.28 -7.34 -11.02
N ILE A 50 4.65 -6.74 -9.92
CA ILE A 50 5.43 -5.51 -9.87
C ILE A 50 6.83 -5.80 -9.33
N ASP A 51 7.81 -5.01 -9.78
CA ASP A 51 9.18 -5.12 -9.31
C ASP A 51 9.36 -4.35 -8.00
N SER A 52 9.85 -5.04 -6.97
CA SER A 52 10.14 -4.44 -5.65
C SER A 52 11.50 -3.72 -5.59
N SER A 53 12.32 -3.82 -6.63
CA SER A 53 13.65 -3.19 -6.64
C SER A 53 13.58 -1.67 -6.79
N SER A 54 12.48 -1.14 -7.33
CA SER A 54 12.30 0.28 -7.60
C SER A 54 10.82 0.64 -7.67
N ASP A 55 10.44 1.68 -6.93
CA ASP A 55 9.09 2.25 -7.01
C ASP A 55 8.77 2.72 -8.43
N GLU A 56 9.75 3.26 -9.15
CA GLU A 56 9.58 3.71 -10.53
C GLU A 56 9.17 2.57 -11.46
N SER A 57 9.83 1.41 -11.36
CA SER A 57 9.50 0.23 -12.14
C SER A 57 8.10 -0.30 -11.79
N ALA A 58 7.77 -0.34 -10.50
CA ALA A 58 6.44 -0.75 -10.04
C ALA A 58 5.34 0.19 -10.56
N LEU A 59 5.54 1.50 -10.44
CA LEU A 59 4.59 2.52 -10.92
C LEU A 59 4.43 2.49 -12.43
N LYS A 60 5.50 2.23 -13.20
CA LYS A 60 5.43 2.04 -14.65
C LYS A 60 4.49 0.88 -15.00
N THR A 61 4.67 -0.27 -14.37
CA THR A 61 3.81 -1.45 -14.58
C THR A 61 2.35 -1.15 -14.23
N ILE A 62 2.10 -0.48 -13.10
CA ILE A 62 0.75 -0.07 -12.69
C ILE A 62 0.13 0.88 -13.72
N ARG A 63 0.88 1.84 -14.25
CA ARG A 63 0.41 2.77 -15.29
C ARG A 63 0.04 2.06 -16.58
N GLU A 64 0.83 1.06 -16.99
CA GLU A 64 0.54 0.25 -18.18
C GLU A 64 -0.79 -0.53 -18.04
N VAL A 65 -1.09 -1.02 -16.85
CA VAL A 65 -2.38 -1.68 -16.57
C VAL A 65 -3.51 -0.65 -16.52
N ALA A 66 -3.27 0.52 -15.92
CA ALA A 66 -4.25 1.61 -15.82
C ALA A 66 -4.63 2.19 -17.20
N SER A 67 -3.77 2.06 -18.21
CA SER A 67 -4.12 2.45 -19.59
C SER A 67 -5.20 1.57 -20.22
N LYS A 68 -5.41 0.38 -19.68
CA LYS A 68 -6.38 -0.62 -20.18
C LYS A 68 -7.55 -0.86 -19.23
N ARG A 69 -7.45 -0.39 -17.98
CA ARG A 69 -8.46 -0.62 -16.94
C ARG A 69 -8.53 0.59 -16.02
N ARG A 70 -9.73 1.11 -15.82
CA ARG A 70 -9.98 2.19 -14.88
C ARG A 70 -9.85 1.68 -13.44
N PHE A 71 -9.08 2.37 -12.61
CA PHE A 71 -9.08 2.21 -11.16
C PHE A 71 -9.92 3.31 -10.49
N ILE A 72 -10.53 2.98 -9.35
CA ILE A 72 -11.34 3.90 -8.53
C ILE A 72 -10.76 4.10 -7.13
N ALA A 73 -9.90 3.19 -6.68
CA ALA A 73 -9.18 3.29 -5.42
C ALA A 73 -7.89 2.46 -5.48
N ALA A 74 -6.94 2.80 -4.63
CA ALA A 74 -5.76 2.01 -4.34
C ALA A 74 -5.69 1.71 -2.84
N LEU A 75 -5.44 0.46 -2.46
CA LEU A 75 -5.38 0.00 -1.08
C LEU A 75 -4.08 -0.77 -0.81
N PRO A 76 -3.38 -0.50 0.30
CA PRO A 76 -2.27 -1.30 0.76
C PRO A 76 -2.76 -2.45 1.64
N THR A 77 -2.09 -3.61 1.64
CA THR A 77 -2.40 -4.72 2.54
C THR A 77 -1.67 -4.62 3.88
N ASP A 78 -0.54 -3.94 3.92
CA ASP A 78 0.28 -3.74 5.12
C ASP A 78 1.26 -2.57 4.99
N ASP A 79 2.00 -2.28 6.06
CA ASP A 79 2.86 -1.11 6.19
C ASP A 79 3.92 -1.00 5.08
N SER A 80 4.44 -2.13 4.59
CA SER A 80 5.46 -2.14 3.53
C SER A 80 4.95 -1.66 2.19
N THR A 81 3.64 -1.67 1.98
CA THR A 81 2.99 -1.27 0.72
C THR A 81 2.39 0.14 0.75
N VAL A 82 2.30 0.76 1.93
CA VAL A 82 1.62 2.05 2.12
C VAL A 82 2.24 3.15 1.28
N ALA A 83 3.56 3.29 1.29
CA ALA A 83 4.25 4.35 0.55
C ALA A 83 4.08 4.22 -0.97
N LEU A 84 4.22 3.00 -1.51
CA LEU A 84 4.02 2.74 -2.94
C LEU A 84 2.54 2.93 -3.33
N CYS A 85 1.61 2.52 -2.46
CA CYS A 85 0.18 2.71 -2.67
C CYS A 85 -0.17 4.20 -2.77
N GLN A 86 0.38 5.05 -1.90
CA GLN A 86 0.21 6.49 -1.96
C GLN A 86 0.68 7.06 -3.30
N LYS A 87 1.89 6.71 -3.74
CA LYS A 87 2.45 7.14 -5.03
C LYS A 87 1.61 6.67 -6.22
N ALA A 88 1.10 5.44 -6.16
CA ALA A 88 0.22 4.90 -7.20
C ALA A 88 -1.11 5.65 -7.25
N ALA A 89 -1.71 5.95 -6.09
CA ALA A 89 -2.95 6.71 -6.00
C ALA A 89 -2.79 8.13 -6.58
N GLU A 90 -1.72 8.84 -6.21
CA GLU A 90 -1.40 10.16 -6.75
C GLU A 90 -1.18 10.12 -8.27
N MET A 91 -0.39 9.14 -8.76
CA MET A 91 -0.13 8.98 -10.18
C MET A 91 -1.40 8.72 -11.01
N LEU A 92 -2.40 8.07 -10.42
CA LEU A 92 -3.66 7.69 -11.07
C LEU A 92 -4.80 8.68 -10.78
N ASP A 93 -4.52 9.80 -10.10
CA ASP A 93 -5.52 10.80 -9.66
C ASP A 93 -6.68 10.16 -8.85
N LEU A 94 -6.31 9.26 -7.95
CA LEU A 94 -7.23 8.58 -7.04
C LEU A 94 -7.23 9.26 -5.66
N PRO A 95 -8.29 9.08 -4.86
CA PRO A 95 -8.28 9.52 -3.47
C PRO A 95 -7.05 8.98 -2.73
N ALA A 96 -6.30 9.88 -2.11
CA ALA A 96 -5.05 9.58 -1.42
C ALA A 96 -4.98 10.35 -0.10
N ASN A 97 -4.21 9.84 0.86
CA ASN A 97 -3.92 10.55 2.11
C ASN A 97 -2.83 11.60 1.87
N ALA A 98 -2.71 12.56 2.78
CA ALA A 98 -1.58 13.49 2.77
C ALA A 98 -0.26 12.73 2.98
N PRO A 99 0.83 13.08 2.27
CA PRO A 99 2.13 12.40 2.40
C PRO A 99 2.64 12.35 3.84
N GLU A 100 2.42 13.40 4.62
CA GLU A 100 2.81 13.49 6.03
C GLU A 100 2.04 12.47 6.90
N ALA A 101 0.76 12.24 6.59
CA ALA A 101 -0.04 11.23 7.27
C ALA A 101 0.44 9.81 6.94
N VAL A 102 0.86 9.58 5.70
CA VAL A 102 1.45 8.31 5.26
C VAL A 102 2.77 8.05 5.98
N GLU A 103 3.66 9.03 6.05
CA GLU A 103 4.93 8.93 6.79
C GLU A 103 4.68 8.64 8.27
N ALA A 104 3.78 9.39 8.90
CA ALA A 104 3.43 9.19 10.30
C ALA A 104 2.85 7.80 10.56
N SER A 105 2.05 7.25 9.65
CA SER A 105 1.44 5.92 9.81
C SER A 105 2.46 4.79 9.86
N THR A 106 3.62 4.95 9.23
CA THR A 106 4.68 3.95 9.14
C THR A 106 5.86 4.24 10.08
N ASN A 107 5.94 5.44 10.66
CA ASN A 107 7.01 5.85 11.57
C ASN A 107 6.44 6.20 12.96
N LYS A 108 6.63 5.28 13.91
CA LYS A 108 6.10 5.43 15.29
C LYS A 108 6.60 6.67 16.02
N LEU A 109 7.83 7.12 15.77
CA LEU A 109 8.37 8.32 16.39
C LEU A 109 7.63 9.55 15.89
N ILE A 110 7.55 9.73 14.58
CA ILE A 110 6.84 10.85 13.94
C ILE A 110 5.37 10.86 14.39
N PHE A 111 4.71 9.69 14.36
CA PHE A 111 3.32 9.57 14.83
C PHE A 111 3.15 10.04 16.28
N ARG A 112 4.06 9.61 17.19
CA ARG A 112 4.01 10.00 18.60
C ARG A 112 4.26 11.50 18.83
N GLU A 113 5.20 12.06 18.09
CA GLU A 113 5.51 13.49 18.13
C GLU A 113 4.32 14.32 17.67
N LEU A 114 3.69 13.94 16.54
CA LEU A 114 2.49 14.60 16.03
C LEU A 114 1.31 14.51 17.02
N CYS A 115 1.08 13.34 17.64
CA CYS A 115 0.05 13.19 18.67
C CYS A 115 0.29 14.12 19.86
N ARG A 116 1.52 14.17 20.37
CA ARG A 116 1.90 15.04 21.48
C ARG A 116 1.65 16.52 21.13
N ASP A 117 2.11 16.94 19.97
CA ASP A 117 2.05 18.33 19.53
C ASP A 117 0.60 18.78 19.23
N ALA A 118 -0.24 17.84 18.81
CA ALA A 118 -1.68 18.05 18.61
C ALA A 118 -2.53 17.89 19.89
N GLY A 119 -1.93 17.60 21.04
CA GLY A 119 -2.66 17.36 22.29
C GLY A 119 -3.48 16.07 22.32
N VAL A 120 -3.20 15.12 21.42
CA VAL A 120 -3.84 13.81 21.38
C VAL A 120 -3.19 12.90 22.43
N ALA A 121 -3.99 12.23 23.24
CA ALA A 121 -3.48 11.32 24.26
C ALA A 121 -2.60 10.23 23.63
N THR A 122 -1.37 10.15 24.09
CA THR A 122 -0.38 9.18 23.63
C THR A 122 0.45 8.68 24.81
N PRO A 123 0.86 7.41 24.84
CA PRO A 123 1.77 6.92 25.88
C PRO A 123 3.08 7.70 25.90
N SER A 124 3.71 7.78 27.07
CA SER A 124 5.05 8.34 27.21
C SER A 124 6.03 7.57 26.30
N PHE A 125 6.88 8.29 25.61
CA PHE A 125 7.86 7.67 24.70
C PHE A 125 9.19 8.42 24.78
N GLN A 126 10.24 7.72 24.39
CA GLN A 126 11.60 8.25 24.31
C GLN A 126 12.28 7.77 23.03
N ARG A 127 12.96 8.67 22.33
CA ARG A 127 13.85 8.33 21.23
C ARG A 127 15.13 7.75 21.77
N VAL A 128 15.51 6.56 21.32
CA VAL A 128 16.79 5.93 21.63
C VAL A 128 17.58 5.79 20.35
N GLN A 129 18.82 6.29 20.34
CA GLN A 129 19.75 6.01 19.24
C GLN A 129 20.46 4.68 19.53
N ILE A 130 20.33 3.74 18.61
CA ILE A 130 21.11 2.52 18.63
C ILE A 130 22.46 2.86 18.01
N ASN A 131 23.48 3.07 18.84
CA ASN A 131 24.84 3.17 18.34
C ASN A 131 25.23 1.80 17.81
N ASP A 132 25.62 1.75 16.54
CA ASP A 132 26.14 0.53 15.93
C ASP A 132 27.48 0.21 16.61
N THR A 133 27.45 -0.72 17.56
CA THR A 133 28.63 -1.27 18.22
C THR A 133 29.17 -2.48 17.46
N SER A 134 29.19 -2.43 16.15
CA SER A 134 29.94 -3.40 15.34
C SER A 134 31.44 -3.12 15.51
N LYS A 135 32.03 -3.75 16.54
CA LYS A 135 33.47 -4.01 16.62
C LYS A 135 33.74 -5.46 16.30
#